data_5f4feb947088701a22a841b567bd3902
#
_entry.id   5f4feb947088701a22a841b567bd3902
#
_cell.length_a   1.000
_cell.length_b   1.000
_cell.length_c   1.000
_cell.angle_alpha   90.00
_cell.angle_beta   90.00
_cell.angle_gamma   90.00
#
_symmetry.space_group_name_H-M   'P 1'
#
loop_
_entity.id
_entity.type
_entity.pdbx_description
1 polymer ?
#
loop_
_entity_poly.entity_id
_entity_poly.type
_entity_poly.pdbx_seq_one_letter_code
_entity_poly.pdbx_strand_id
1 'polypeptide(L)'
;KMLKRMRELGMKPVFQGFYGMVPNALKEKFPDARIKDQGIWGTYQRPAFLDPTDPLFDKLAAIYYEEQKNLFGEAQFFGGDPFHEGGTSEGINVKLAAQKILQAMRKVNPQAVWVLQGWQHNPVKELMEGVKPGETIILDLMACERPQWGGVKTSMFHKPEGHWNHQWIWCALPNFGGKTGLHGKMSSYASGPVFAKHHPMGKNISGIGTAPEGIGTIPVVYDMVYDMAWRTDSIHIPQWLDNYTYYRYGTEDNNCNKAWKLLSETIYECHNELGGPVESYICARPSDTIQHVSTWGNAVMFYDPMKVVKAWDLLYQSRKRFNHSDTYEYDLTDVTRQVLSDYAKYLHERMVLAFQKKDKERFMEYSGKFLNIIKDEDRLLSTRKEFMLGTWLAEAEKAGGTPEEKRRFVTNAK
;
A
#
# COMPACT_ATOMS: atom_id res chain seq x y z
N LYS A 1 6.70 15.41 17.36
CA LYS A 1 6.33 16.40 16.31
C LYS A 1 5.16 15.90 15.46
N MET A 2 5.24 14.70 14.86
CA MET A 2 4.20 14.11 14.01
C MET A 2 2.85 14.01 14.73
N LEU A 3 2.77 13.38 15.90
CA LEU A 3 1.55 13.21 16.68
C LEU A 3 0.89 14.55 17.06
N LYS A 4 1.69 15.57 17.38
CA LYS A 4 1.15 16.91 17.64
C LYS A 4 0.42 17.44 16.41
N ARG A 5 1.05 17.33 15.22
CA ARG A 5 0.43 17.78 13.95
C ARG A 5 -0.82 16.97 13.59
N MET A 6 -0.82 15.67 13.80
CA MET A 6 -2.01 14.83 13.59
C MET A 6 -3.18 15.32 14.45
N ARG A 7 -2.93 15.56 15.76
CA ARG A 7 -3.96 16.05 16.67
C ARG A 7 -4.47 17.44 16.31
N GLU A 8 -3.59 18.35 15.87
CA GLU A 8 -3.98 19.68 15.37
C GLU A 8 -4.90 19.60 14.16
N LEU A 9 -4.76 18.56 13.35
CA LEU A 9 -5.61 18.29 12.17
C LEU A 9 -6.87 17.47 12.51
N GLY A 10 -7.14 17.21 13.81
CA GLY A 10 -8.28 16.39 14.25
C GLY A 10 -8.09 14.89 14.01
N MET A 11 -6.91 14.45 13.58
CA MET A 11 -6.61 13.03 13.35
C MET A 11 -6.41 12.30 14.67
N LYS A 12 -6.87 11.06 14.72
CA LYS A 12 -6.66 10.15 15.84
C LYS A 12 -5.58 9.13 15.47
N PRO A 13 -4.43 9.12 16.17
CA PRO A 13 -3.39 8.13 15.89
C PRO A 13 -3.84 6.74 16.34
N VAL A 14 -3.44 5.73 15.58
CA VAL A 14 -3.49 4.32 16.00
C VAL A 14 -2.10 3.95 16.48
N PHE A 15 -1.97 3.56 17.74
CA PHE A 15 -0.70 3.10 18.31
C PHE A 15 -0.57 1.60 18.18
N GLN A 16 0.66 1.09 18.15
CA GLN A 16 0.89 -0.33 18.22
C GLN A 16 0.37 -0.89 19.55
N GLY A 17 -0.53 -1.87 19.49
CA GLY A 17 -0.99 -2.61 20.62
C GLY A 17 -0.04 -3.75 21.00
N PHE A 18 0.03 -4.10 22.27
CA PHE A 18 0.72 -5.33 22.71
C PHE A 18 -0.24 -6.50 22.59
N TYR A 19 0.00 -7.37 21.63
CA TYR A 19 -0.86 -8.53 21.33
C TYR A 19 -0.17 -9.89 21.53
N GLY A 20 1.04 -9.88 22.12
CA GLY A 20 1.79 -11.09 22.45
C GLY A 20 3.05 -11.34 21.63
N MET A 21 3.33 -10.50 20.61
CA MET A 21 4.60 -10.60 19.89
C MET A 21 5.77 -10.22 20.80
N VAL A 22 6.74 -11.13 20.97
CA VAL A 22 7.90 -10.96 21.85
C VAL A 22 9.17 -11.47 21.19
N PRO A 23 10.36 -10.98 21.60
CA PRO A 23 11.63 -11.51 21.13
C PRO A 23 11.77 -13.01 21.47
N ASN A 24 12.36 -13.80 20.57
CA ASN A 24 12.59 -15.22 20.78
C ASN A 24 13.43 -15.52 22.03
N ALA A 25 14.40 -14.66 22.35
CA ALA A 25 15.24 -14.77 23.55
C ALA A 25 14.46 -14.63 24.88
N LEU A 26 13.19 -14.20 24.84
CA LEU A 26 12.39 -14.10 26.06
C LEU A 26 12.12 -15.46 26.71
N LYS A 27 12.11 -16.55 25.93
CA LYS A 27 11.99 -17.93 26.42
C LYS A 27 13.09 -18.33 27.39
N GLU A 28 14.32 -17.85 27.17
CA GLU A 28 15.46 -18.14 28.03
C GLU A 28 15.30 -17.47 29.41
N LYS A 29 14.68 -16.28 29.44
CA LYS A 29 14.44 -15.54 30.68
C LYS A 29 13.22 -16.03 31.47
N PHE A 30 12.24 -16.57 30.76
CA PHE A 30 10.97 -17.03 31.33
C PHE A 30 10.63 -18.43 30.78
N PRO A 31 11.36 -19.47 31.20
CA PRO A 31 11.20 -20.81 30.65
C PRO A 31 9.83 -21.43 30.95
N ASP A 32 9.17 -21.02 32.02
CA ASP A 32 7.84 -21.52 32.40
C ASP A 32 6.68 -20.76 31.70
N ALA A 33 6.98 -19.67 30.98
CA ALA A 33 5.97 -18.92 30.28
C ALA A 33 5.55 -19.60 28.96
N ARG A 34 4.28 -19.50 28.62
CA ARG A 34 3.74 -20.05 27.39
C ARG A 34 4.11 -19.20 26.17
N ILE A 35 5.35 -19.29 25.76
CA ILE A 35 5.90 -18.61 24.58
C ILE A 35 6.09 -19.61 23.45
N LYS A 36 5.47 -19.34 22.30
CA LYS A 36 5.46 -20.22 21.13
C LYS A 36 6.24 -19.63 19.97
N ASP A 37 6.95 -20.49 19.26
CA ASP A 37 7.57 -20.11 18.00
C ASP A 37 6.52 -19.87 16.92
N GLN A 38 6.76 -18.90 16.09
CA GLN A 38 5.87 -18.53 14.99
C GLN A 38 6.43 -18.91 13.60
N GLY A 39 7.50 -19.75 13.57
CA GLY A 39 8.11 -20.22 12.34
C GLY A 39 8.88 -19.14 11.57
N ILE A 40 8.96 -19.30 10.26
CA ILE A 40 9.75 -18.48 9.36
C ILE A 40 8.81 -17.74 8.40
N TRP A 41 9.11 -16.46 8.12
CA TRP A 41 8.48 -15.69 7.07
C TRP A 41 9.53 -15.33 6.01
N GLY A 42 9.39 -15.89 4.81
CA GLY A 42 10.43 -15.80 3.80
C GLY A 42 11.74 -16.40 4.28
N THR A 43 12.75 -15.59 4.56
CA THR A 43 14.06 -15.99 5.11
C THR A 43 14.26 -15.56 6.56
N TYR A 44 13.26 -14.93 7.17
CA TYR A 44 13.37 -14.35 8.50
C TYR A 44 12.66 -15.18 9.56
N GLN A 45 13.33 -15.41 10.70
CA GLN A 45 12.69 -15.97 11.88
C GLN A 45 11.65 -15.00 12.42
N ARG A 46 10.40 -15.46 12.57
CA ARG A 46 9.35 -14.65 13.20
C ARG A 46 9.66 -14.42 14.68
N PRO A 47 9.27 -13.27 15.24
CA PRO A 47 9.20 -13.11 16.69
C PRO A 47 8.31 -14.18 17.31
N ALA A 48 8.62 -14.61 18.52
CA ALA A 48 7.80 -15.56 19.26
C ALA A 48 6.48 -14.92 19.71
N PHE A 49 5.53 -15.75 20.07
CA PHE A 49 4.21 -15.33 20.56
C PHE A 49 4.02 -15.79 22.01
N LEU A 50 3.85 -14.84 22.92
CA LEU A 50 3.45 -15.06 24.31
C LEU A 50 1.93 -15.20 24.36
N ASP A 51 1.44 -16.33 24.84
CA ASP A 51 0.01 -16.59 25.00
C ASP A 51 -0.62 -15.51 25.89
N PRO A 52 -1.64 -14.76 25.42
CA PRO A 52 -2.27 -13.72 26.22
C PRO A 52 -2.95 -14.19 27.50
N THR A 53 -3.14 -15.48 27.66
CA THR A 53 -3.66 -16.11 28.88
C THR A 53 -2.56 -16.44 29.91
N ASP A 54 -1.29 -16.23 29.57
CA ASP A 54 -0.18 -16.36 30.49
C ASP A 54 -0.09 -15.16 31.45
N PRO A 55 0.17 -15.35 32.75
CA PRO A 55 0.34 -14.24 33.71
C PRO A 55 1.44 -13.23 33.32
N LEU A 56 2.46 -13.66 32.58
CA LEU A 56 3.53 -12.78 32.10
C LEU A 56 3.01 -11.78 31.09
N PHE A 57 1.97 -12.12 30.28
CA PHE A 57 1.37 -11.22 29.30
C PHE A 57 0.86 -9.93 29.96
N ASP A 58 0.09 -10.03 31.03
CA ASP A 58 -0.45 -8.85 31.73
C ASP A 58 0.67 -7.95 32.28
N LYS A 59 1.77 -8.52 32.75
CA LYS A 59 2.93 -7.76 33.27
C LYS A 59 3.63 -7.00 32.15
N LEU A 60 3.92 -7.69 31.02
CA LEU A 60 4.59 -7.06 29.89
C LEU A 60 3.71 -6.03 29.20
N ALA A 61 2.41 -6.30 29.06
CA ALA A 61 1.46 -5.34 28.52
C ALA A 61 1.39 -4.06 29.36
N ALA A 62 1.36 -4.17 30.70
CA ALA A 62 1.34 -3.02 31.58
C ALA A 62 2.58 -2.12 31.37
N ILE A 63 3.78 -2.71 31.36
CA ILE A 63 5.04 -1.99 31.13
C ILE A 63 5.04 -1.35 29.74
N TYR A 64 4.65 -2.11 28.72
CA TYR A 64 4.62 -1.63 27.33
C TYR A 64 3.72 -0.39 27.17
N TYR A 65 2.51 -0.45 27.69
CA TYR A 65 1.56 0.65 27.58
C TYR A 65 1.93 1.86 28.46
N GLU A 66 2.54 1.64 29.61
CA GLU A 66 3.05 2.72 30.45
C GLU A 66 4.16 3.49 29.73
N GLU A 67 5.14 2.78 29.17
CA GLU A 67 6.21 3.41 28.38
C GLU A 67 5.69 4.08 27.11
N GLN A 68 4.74 3.47 26.42
CA GLN A 68 4.12 4.08 25.25
C GLN A 68 3.39 5.38 25.60
N LYS A 69 2.68 5.41 26.75
CA LYS A 69 2.00 6.60 27.24
C LYS A 69 3.00 7.69 27.64
N ASN A 70 4.10 7.34 28.30
CA ASN A 70 5.17 8.27 28.69
C ASN A 70 5.81 8.92 27.45
N LEU A 71 6.06 8.15 26.39
CA LEU A 71 6.74 8.62 25.18
C LEU A 71 5.81 9.41 24.23
N PHE A 72 4.55 8.99 24.11
CA PHE A 72 3.67 9.44 23.02
C PHE A 72 2.34 10.05 23.51
N GLY A 73 2.06 9.96 24.80
CA GLY A 73 0.80 10.37 25.40
C GLY A 73 -0.32 9.33 25.21
N GLU A 74 -1.55 9.72 25.51
CA GLU A 74 -2.70 8.82 25.46
C GLU A 74 -3.13 8.51 24.04
N ALA A 75 -3.63 7.29 23.84
CA ALA A 75 -4.27 6.81 22.63
C ALA A 75 -5.62 6.15 22.94
N GLN A 76 -6.51 6.16 21.96
CA GLN A 76 -7.78 5.43 22.00
C GLN A 76 -7.75 4.21 21.07
N PHE A 77 -6.98 4.30 19.98
CA PHE A 77 -6.92 3.26 18.96
C PHE A 77 -5.59 2.53 19.04
N PHE A 78 -5.65 1.20 19.07
CA PHE A 78 -4.48 0.33 19.12
C PHE A 78 -4.56 -0.70 17.99
N GLY A 79 -3.51 -0.80 17.20
CA GLY A 79 -3.39 -1.76 16.10
C GLY A 79 -2.54 -2.95 16.47
N GLY A 80 -2.78 -4.08 15.86
CA GLY A 80 -1.95 -5.27 16.01
C GLY A 80 -2.70 -6.54 15.68
N ASP A 81 -2.06 -7.42 14.95
CA ASP A 81 -2.68 -8.59 14.35
C ASP A 81 -1.95 -9.85 14.80
N PRO A 82 -2.47 -10.60 15.79
CA PRO A 82 -1.90 -11.88 16.17
C PRO A 82 -2.03 -12.88 15.00
N PHE A 83 -1.02 -13.72 14.84
CA PHE A 83 -0.99 -14.78 13.82
C PHE A 83 -1.00 -14.31 12.36
N HIS A 84 -0.62 -13.07 12.12
CA HIS A 84 -0.61 -12.46 10.78
C HIS A 84 0.31 -13.22 9.81
N GLU A 85 -0.12 -13.35 8.54
CA GLU A 85 0.64 -13.94 7.42
C GLU A 85 1.27 -15.32 7.72
N GLY A 86 0.50 -16.24 8.27
CA GLY A 86 0.94 -17.62 8.52
C GLY A 86 1.57 -17.86 9.88
N GLY A 87 1.40 -16.94 10.83
CA GLY A 87 1.64 -17.25 12.24
C GLY A 87 0.70 -18.35 12.74
N THR A 88 1.15 -19.16 13.70
CA THR A 88 0.37 -20.28 14.21
C THR A 88 -0.39 -19.95 15.49
N SER A 89 -1.66 -20.31 15.52
CA SER A 89 -2.51 -20.29 16.73
C SER A 89 -2.64 -21.66 17.40
N GLU A 90 -1.88 -22.65 16.96
CA GLU A 90 -1.96 -24.02 17.48
C GLU A 90 -1.80 -24.05 19.00
N GLY A 91 -2.76 -24.71 19.69
CA GLY A 91 -2.79 -24.84 21.15
C GLY A 91 -3.03 -23.54 21.90
N ILE A 92 -3.52 -22.48 21.24
CA ILE A 92 -3.96 -21.21 21.85
C ILE A 92 -5.47 -21.15 21.77
N ASN A 93 -6.12 -20.78 22.86
CA ASN A 93 -7.53 -20.42 22.83
C ASN A 93 -7.66 -19.01 22.24
N VAL A 94 -7.88 -18.93 20.94
CA VAL A 94 -7.90 -17.67 20.16
C VAL A 94 -8.94 -16.70 20.67
N LYS A 95 -10.13 -17.20 21.03
CA LYS A 95 -11.22 -16.40 21.58
C LYS A 95 -10.85 -15.75 22.93
N LEU A 96 -10.28 -16.53 23.83
CA LEU A 96 -9.80 -16.03 25.12
C LEU A 96 -8.60 -15.10 24.95
N ALA A 97 -7.70 -15.40 24.03
CA ALA A 97 -6.58 -14.54 23.70
C ALA A 97 -7.05 -13.15 23.23
N ALA A 98 -8.04 -13.10 22.34
CA ALA A 98 -8.63 -11.83 21.90
C ALA A 98 -9.20 -11.01 23.08
N GLN A 99 -9.92 -11.66 24.00
CA GLN A 99 -10.45 -11.00 25.19
C GLN A 99 -9.34 -10.41 26.05
N LYS A 100 -8.25 -11.16 26.26
CA LYS A 100 -7.11 -10.73 27.08
C LYS A 100 -6.34 -9.58 26.43
N ILE A 101 -6.13 -9.62 25.13
CA ILE A 101 -5.49 -8.53 24.37
C ILE A 101 -6.30 -7.24 24.50
N LEU A 102 -7.62 -7.28 24.24
CA LEU A 102 -8.48 -6.11 24.38
C LEU A 102 -8.56 -5.63 25.83
N GLN A 103 -8.60 -6.55 26.79
CA GLN A 103 -8.59 -6.20 28.22
C GLN A 103 -7.31 -5.43 28.60
N ALA A 104 -6.15 -5.83 28.08
CA ALA A 104 -4.90 -5.13 28.32
C ALA A 104 -4.90 -3.70 27.75
N MET A 105 -5.43 -3.52 26.53
CA MET A 105 -5.64 -2.18 25.95
C MET A 105 -6.57 -1.33 26.84
N ARG A 106 -7.63 -1.92 27.37
CA ARG A 106 -8.64 -1.23 28.19
C ARG A 106 -8.20 -0.92 29.61
N LYS A 107 -7.19 -1.58 30.13
CA LYS A 107 -6.53 -1.17 31.39
C LYS A 107 -5.87 0.20 31.26
N VAL A 108 -5.40 0.57 30.07
CA VAL A 108 -4.78 1.88 29.79
C VAL A 108 -5.79 2.93 29.37
N ASN A 109 -6.74 2.55 28.53
CA ASN A 109 -7.84 3.41 28.13
C ASN A 109 -9.14 2.59 28.09
N PRO A 110 -10.09 2.83 29.01
CA PRO A 110 -11.36 2.08 29.06
C PRO A 110 -12.17 2.14 27.77
N GLN A 111 -11.94 3.14 26.92
CA GLN A 111 -12.58 3.31 25.62
C GLN A 111 -11.70 2.81 24.46
N ALA A 112 -10.68 2.00 24.74
CA ALA A 112 -9.80 1.48 23.70
C ALA A 112 -10.58 0.71 22.64
N VAL A 113 -10.24 0.98 21.39
CA VAL A 113 -10.74 0.30 20.21
C VAL A 113 -9.57 -0.41 19.54
N TRP A 114 -9.74 -1.70 19.27
CA TRP A 114 -8.72 -2.49 18.60
C TRP A 114 -8.88 -2.43 17.08
N VAL A 115 -7.85 -1.95 16.38
CA VAL A 115 -7.80 -1.85 14.92
C VAL A 115 -7.07 -3.06 14.37
N LEU A 116 -7.74 -3.83 13.52
CA LEU A 116 -7.25 -5.07 12.92
C LEU A 116 -7.12 -4.90 11.40
N GLN A 117 -6.13 -5.56 10.81
CA GLN A 117 -5.95 -5.58 9.37
C GLN A 117 -6.70 -6.77 8.76
N GLY A 118 -7.63 -6.48 7.85
CA GLY A 118 -8.26 -7.47 6.98
C GLY A 118 -7.29 -7.84 5.84
N TRP A 119 -6.39 -8.77 6.11
CA TRP A 119 -5.35 -9.21 5.18
C TRP A 119 -5.25 -10.73 5.15
N GLN A 120 -5.30 -11.35 3.97
CA GLN A 120 -5.33 -12.80 3.81
C GLN A 120 -6.44 -13.43 4.68
N HIS A 121 -6.10 -14.36 5.57
CA HIS A 121 -7.05 -15.00 6.47
C HIS A 121 -7.39 -14.17 7.72
N ASN A 122 -6.64 -13.11 7.99
CA ASN A 122 -6.87 -12.27 9.17
C ASN A 122 -7.98 -11.23 9.00
N PRO A 123 -8.65 -10.85 10.11
CA PRO A 123 -8.75 -11.64 11.32
C PRO A 123 -9.52 -12.93 11.08
N VAL A 124 -9.27 -13.98 11.85
CA VAL A 124 -10.06 -15.21 11.82
C VAL A 124 -11.34 -15.06 12.62
N LYS A 125 -12.39 -15.79 12.23
CA LYS A 125 -13.72 -15.74 12.89
C LYS A 125 -13.62 -15.97 14.39
N GLU A 126 -12.87 -16.98 14.82
CA GLU A 126 -12.71 -17.33 16.22
C GLU A 126 -12.14 -16.16 17.07
N LEU A 127 -11.21 -15.37 16.52
CA LEU A 127 -10.70 -14.18 17.19
C LEU A 127 -11.81 -13.14 17.37
N MET A 128 -12.61 -12.91 16.33
CA MET A 128 -13.69 -11.93 16.36
C MET A 128 -14.84 -12.35 17.29
N GLU A 129 -15.05 -13.63 17.52
CA GLU A 129 -15.99 -14.12 18.52
C GLU A 129 -15.56 -13.83 19.98
N GLY A 130 -14.29 -13.51 20.19
CA GLY A 130 -13.75 -13.12 21.50
C GLY A 130 -14.04 -11.67 21.89
N VAL A 131 -14.44 -10.84 20.94
CA VAL A 131 -14.69 -9.39 21.12
C VAL A 131 -16.07 -9.03 20.57
N LYS A 132 -16.60 -7.87 20.99
CA LYS A 132 -17.96 -7.45 20.59
C LYS A 132 -17.91 -6.43 19.45
N PRO A 133 -18.96 -6.35 18.61
CA PRO A 133 -19.16 -5.21 17.72
C PRO A 133 -19.03 -3.87 18.46
N GLY A 134 -18.32 -2.92 17.88
CA GLY A 134 -17.99 -1.63 18.51
C GLY A 134 -16.69 -1.61 19.32
N GLU A 135 -16.09 -2.76 19.62
CA GLU A 135 -14.80 -2.86 20.31
C GLU A 135 -13.62 -2.92 19.34
N THR A 136 -13.92 -3.17 18.05
CA THR A 136 -12.90 -3.32 16.99
C THR A 136 -13.29 -2.57 15.74
N ILE A 137 -12.29 -2.22 14.95
CA ILE A 137 -12.43 -1.76 13.56
C ILE A 137 -11.54 -2.64 12.68
N ILE A 138 -12.10 -3.23 11.64
CA ILE A 138 -11.35 -4.03 10.67
C ILE A 138 -11.05 -3.17 9.44
N LEU A 139 -9.78 -3.02 9.09
CA LEU A 139 -9.36 -2.39 7.84
C LEU A 139 -9.34 -3.46 6.76
N ASP A 140 -10.32 -3.47 5.86
CA ASP A 140 -10.28 -4.34 4.67
C ASP A 140 -9.28 -3.73 3.67
N LEU A 141 -7.98 -4.06 3.86
CA LEU A 141 -6.85 -3.33 3.29
C LEU A 141 -6.89 -3.25 1.77
N MET A 142 -7.43 -4.27 1.13
CA MET A 142 -7.45 -4.40 -0.32
C MET A 142 -8.88 -4.56 -0.87
N ALA A 143 -9.84 -3.87 -0.25
CA ALA A 143 -11.25 -3.94 -0.64
C ALA A 143 -11.50 -3.51 -2.09
N CYS A 144 -10.58 -2.75 -2.69
CA CYS A 144 -10.62 -2.35 -4.08
C CYS A 144 -10.39 -3.50 -5.08
N GLU A 145 -9.64 -4.55 -4.69
CA GLU A 145 -9.25 -5.63 -5.59
C GLU A 145 -9.56 -7.02 -5.03
N ARG A 146 -9.38 -7.21 -3.73
CA ARG A 146 -9.58 -8.48 -3.01
C ARG A 146 -10.46 -8.30 -1.79
N PRO A 147 -11.70 -7.84 -1.96
CA PRO A 147 -12.59 -7.55 -0.84
C PRO A 147 -12.81 -8.78 0.03
N GLN A 148 -12.72 -8.59 1.34
CA GLN A 148 -12.99 -9.62 2.33
C GLN A 148 -14.40 -9.50 2.93
N TRP A 149 -15.06 -8.36 2.78
CA TRP A 149 -16.30 -7.99 3.45
C TRP A 149 -17.56 -8.80 3.01
N GLY A 150 -17.42 -9.76 2.13
CA GLY A 150 -18.46 -10.72 1.81
C GLY A 150 -19.38 -10.37 0.64
N GLY A 151 -19.37 -9.12 0.16
CA GLY A 151 -20.25 -8.69 -0.93
C GLY A 151 -19.80 -9.11 -2.33
N VAL A 152 -18.53 -9.41 -2.51
CA VAL A 152 -17.94 -9.77 -3.80
C VAL A 152 -16.99 -10.95 -3.62
N LYS A 153 -17.23 -12.03 -4.34
CA LYS A 153 -16.37 -13.23 -4.31
C LYS A 153 -15.32 -13.16 -5.44
N THR A 154 -14.26 -12.44 -5.21
CA THR A 154 -13.15 -12.29 -6.19
C THR A 154 -11.84 -12.92 -5.74
N SER A 155 -11.71 -13.33 -4.49
CA SER A 155 -10.48 -13.77 -3.88
C SER A 155 -10.68 -15.03 -3.04
N MET A 156 -9.62 -15.84 -2.89
CA MET A 156 -9.58 -16.96 -1.96
C MET A 156 -9.70 -16.54 -0.49
N PHE A 157 -9.46 -15.28 -0.19
CA PHE A 157 -9.56 -14.71 1.16
C PHE A 157 -10.95 -14.10 1.47
N HIS A 158 -11.89 -14.25 0.56
CA HIS A 158 -13.25 -13.80 0.72
C HIS A 158 -13.90 -14.43 1.97
N LYS A 159 -14.55 -13.58 2.76
CA LYS A 159 -15.29 -14.01 3.97
C LYS A 159 -16.79 -13.98 3.69
N PRO A 160 -17.43 -15.13 3.48
CA PRO A 160 -18.85 -15.17 3.11
C PRO A 160 -19.80 -14.59 4.16
N GLU A 161 -19.36 -14.50 5.42
CA GLU A 161 -20.10 -13.89 6.52
C GLU A 161 -19.71 -12.41 6.75
N GLY A 162 -18.94 -11.82 5.84
CA GLY A 162 -18.40 -10.46 5.98
C GLY A 162 -17.45 -10.32 7.16
N HIS A 163 -17.53 -9.19 7.83
CA HIS A 163 -16.74 -8.91 9.03
C HIS A 163 -17.53 -9.19 10.33
N TRP A 164 -18.45 -10.15 10.32
CA TRP A 164 -19.19 -10.69 11.50
C TRP A 164 -19.85 -9.61 12.34
N ASN A 165 -20.48 -8.62 11.70
CA ASN A 165 -21.10 -7.44 12.31
C ASN A 165 -20.14 -6.48 13.04
N HIS A 166 -18.84 -6.64 12.94
CA HIS A 166 -17.88 -5.63 13.41
C HIS A 166 -17.82 -4.43 12.47
N GLN A 167 -17.42 -3.30 13.00
CA GLN A 167 -17.16 -2.11 12.20
C GLN A 167 -15.95 -2.36 11.29
N TRP A 168 -16.00 -1.82 10.08
CA TRP A 168 -14.91 -1.98 9.14
C TRP A 168 -14.75 -0.76 8.22
N ILE A 169 -13.59 -0.62 7.65
CA ILE A 169 -13.22 0.46 6.72
C ILE A 169 -12.87 -0.17 5.37
N TRP A 170 -13.49 0.34 4.32
CA TRP A 170 -13.15 -0.01 2.96
C TRP A 170 -11.84 0.68 2.59
N CYS A 171 -10.78 -0.07 2.33
CA CYS A 171 -9.48 0.48 2.02
C CYS A 171 -9.05 0.15 0.59
N ALA A 172 -8.32 1.09 -0.02
CA ALA A 172 -7.58 0.87 -1.25
C ALA A 172 -6.09 0.70 -0.94
N LEU A 173 -5.46 -0.30 -1.56
CA LEU A 173 -4.03 -0.55 -1.54
C LEU A 173 -3.53 -0.52 -2.99
N PRO A 174 -3.34 0.69 -3.57
CA PRO A 174 -3.11 0.82 -5.01
C PRO A 174 -1.67 0.54 -5.44
N ASN A 175 -0.73 0.49 -4.51
CA ASN A 175 0.70 0.35 -4.78
C ASN A 175 1.36 -0.73 -3.92
N PHE A 176 0.77 -1.92 -3.92
CA PHE A 176 1.27 -3.09 -3.20
C PHE A 176 2.77 -3.34 -3.47
N GLY A 177 3.53 -3.58 -2.40
CA GLY A 177 4.99 -3.74 -2.45
C GLY A 177 5.77 -2.43 -2.54
N GLY A 178 5.15 -1.29 -2.24
CA GLY A 178 5.81 0.03 -2.26
C GLY A 178 6.17 0.54 -3.67
N LYS A 179 5.52 0.01 -4.71
CA LYS A 179 5.82 0.34 -6.09
C LYS A 179 5.34 1.75 -6.45
N THR A 180 6.12 2.44 -7.28
CA THR A 180 5.91 3.85 -7.62
C THR A 180 5.43 4.09 -9.06
N GLY A 181 5.22 3.03 -9.86
CA GLY A 181 4.66 3.13 -11.21
C GLY A 181 3.21 3.61 -11.23
N LEU A 182 2.74 4.07 -12.38
CA LEU A 182 1.34 4.41 -12.57
C LEU A 182 0.48 3.14 -12.49
N HIS A 183 -0.56 3.19 -11.67
CA HIS A 183 -1.45 2.06 -11.45
C HIS A 183 -2.74 2.50 -10.77
N GLY A 184 -3.82 1.76 -11.02
CA GLY A 184 -5.07 1.94 -10.32
C GLY A 184 -6.17 1.02 -10.82
N LYS A 185 -7.31 1.07 -10.17
CA LYS A 185 -8.56 0.40 -10.53
C LYS A 185 -9.72 1.37 -10.32
N MET A 186 -9.77 2.39 -11.19
CA MET A 186 -10.67 3.53 -11.00
C MET A 186 -12.14 3.13 -10.92
N SER A 187 -12.58 2.13 -11.68
CA SER A 187 -13.96 1.63 -11.59
C SER A 187 -14.31 1.13 -10.19
N SER A 188 -13.37 0.45 -9.53
CA SER A 188 -13.55 -0.02 -8.16
C SER A 188 -13.53 1.13 -7.14
N TYR A 189 -12.63 2.09 -7.29
CA TYR A 189 -12.60 3.26 -6.39
C TYR A 189 -13.86 4.10 -6.54
N ALA A 190 -14.33 4.33 -7.77
CA ALA A 190 -15.51 5.15 -8.08
C ALA A 190 -16.84 4.58 -7.58
N SER A 191 -16.95 3.27 -7.38
CA SER A 191 -18.21 2.60 -7.07
C SER A 191 -18.17 1.69 -5.85
N GLY A 192 -17.03 1.09 -5.54
CA GLY A 192 -16.87 0.06 -4.52
C GLY A 192 -17.36 0.47 -3.13
N PRO A 193 -16.99 1.64 -2.58
CA PRO A 193 -17.46 2.08 -1.27
C PRO A 193 -18.98 2.27 -1.20
N VAL A 194 -19.59 2.83 -2.24
CA VAL A 194 -21.04 3.03 -2.32
C VAL A 194 -21.75 1.69 -2.45
N PHE A 195 -21.24 0.80 -3.30
CA PHE A 195 -21.77 -0.56 -3.41
C PHE A 195 -21.72 -1.29 -2.08
N ALA A 196 -20.59 -1.24 -1.38
CA ALA A 196 -20.42 -1.86 -0.07
C ALA A 196 -21.43 -1.29 0.97
N LYS A 197 -21.62 0.02 0.97
CA LYS A 197 -22.56 0.71 1.88
C LYS A 197 -24.01 0.24 1.72
N HIS A 198 -24.43 -0.03 0.50
CA HIS A 198 -25.81 -0.46 0.19
C HIS A 198 -26.00 -1.98 0.20
N HIS A 199 -24.91 -2.75 0.24
CA HIS A 199 -24.98 -4.20 0.26
C HIS A 199 -25.25 -4.73 1.68
N PRO A 200 -26.15 -5.74 1.86
CA PRO A 200 -26.45 -6.29 3.19
C PRO A 200 -25.23 -6.72 4.01
N MET A 201 -24.22 -7.27 3.35
CA MET A 201 -22.96 -7.70 4.00
C MET A 201 -22.04 -6.54 4.37
N GLY A 202 -22.22 -5.37 3.77
CA GLY A 202 -21.45 -4.17 4.04
C GLY A 202 -22.01 -3.26 5.13
N LYS A 203 -23.10 -3.65 5.75
CA LYS A 203 -23.95 -2.86 6.66
C LYS A 203 -23.20 -2.11 7.77
N ASN A 204 -22.04 -2.57 8.24
CA ASN A 204 -21.27 -1.92 9.31
C ASN A 204 -20.02 -1.19 8.78
N ILE A 205 -20.00 -0.85 7.50
CA ILE A 205 -18.97 0.04 6.97
C ILE A 205 -19.01 1.37 7.72
N SER A 206 -17.88 1.78 8.27
CA SER A 206 -17.76 2.99 9.10
C SER A 206 -16.84 4.05 8.50
N GLY A 207 -16.23 3.74 7.36
CA GLY A 207 -15.35 4.69 6.68
C GLY A 207 -14.70 4.14 5.43
N ILE A 208 -13.94 5.03 4.81
CA ILE A 208 -13.11 4.76 3.62
C ILE A 208 -11.68 5.14 3.97
N GLY A 209 -10.71 4.40 3.46
CA GLY A 209 -9.32 4.63 3.74
C GLY A 209 -8.39 4.15 2.63
N THR A 210 -7.12 4.37 2.85
CA THR A 210 -6.04 3.84 2.01
C THR A 210 -5.00 3.14 2.87
N ALA A 211 -4.35 2.14 2.30
CA ALA A 211 -3.19 1.46 2.87
C ALA A 211 -1.98 1.67 1.94
N PRO A 212 -1.43 2.90 1.86
CA PRO A 212 -0.33 3.18 0.95
C PRO A 212 0.96 2.54 1.47
N GLU A 213 1.59 1.71 0.64
CA GLU A 213 2.92 1.15 0.92
C GLU A 213 4.04 2.00 0.32
N GLY A 214 3.70 2.91 -0.61
CA GLY A 214 4.53 4.01 -1.11
C GLY A 214 3.73 5.30 -1.12
N ILE A 215 4.33 6.39 -0.70
CA ILE A 215 3.71 7.72 -0.65
C ILE A 215 4.30 8.64 -1.73
N GLY A 216 3.55 9.67 -2.12
CA GLY A 216 3.98 10.63 -3.12
C GLY A 216 3.85 10.13 -4.57
N THR A 217 3.01 9.13 -4.82
CA THR A 217 2.72 8.57 -6.15
C THR A 217 1.23 8.62 -6.45
N ILE A 218 0.84 8.47 -7.72
CA ILE A 218 -0.55 8.29 -8.18
C ILE A 218 -1.60 9.18 -7.49
N PRO A 219 -1.42 10.50 -7.43
CA PRO A 219 -2.32 11.41 -6.67
C PRO A 219 -3.78 11.31 -7.10
N VAL A 220 -4.05 11.07 -8.38
CA VAL A 220 -5.42 10.92 -8.91
C VAL A 220 -6.20 9.80 -8.24
N VAL A 221 -5.54 8.72 -7.86
CA VAL A 221 -6.17 7.58 -7.17
C VAL A 221 -6.55 7.96 -5.75
N TYR A 222 -5.64 8.59 -5.02
CA TYR A 222 -5.91 9.03 -3.65
C TYR A 222 -7.01 10.10 -3.59
N ASP A 223 -6.99 11.05 -4.50
CA ASP A 223 -8.03 12.08 -4.60
C ASP A 223 -9.41 11.45 -4.84
N MET A 224 -9.50 10.47 -5.76
CA MET A 224 -10.76 9.77 -6.03
C MET A 224 -11.24 8.95 -4.81
N VAL A 225 -10.36 8.19 -4.17
CA VAL A 225 -10.73 7.37 -3.01
C VAL A 225 -11.23 8.24 -1.86
N TYR A 226 -10.56 9.34 -1.56
CA TYR A 226 -10.98 10.22 -0.47
C TYR A 226 -12.22 11.06 -0.81
N ASP A 227 -12.47 11.40 -2.07
CA ASP A 227 -13.70 12.05 -2.51
C ASP A 227 -14.93 11.14 -2.22
N MET A 228 -14.78 9.82 -2.32
CA MET A 228 -15.85 8.88 -2.02
C MET A 228 -16.37 8.94 -0.57
N ALA A 229 -15.58 9.46 0.37
CA ALA A 229 -16.01 9.62 1.76
C ALA A 229 -17.19 10.62 1.91
N TRP A 230 -17.34 11.52 0.96
CA TRP A 230 -18.35 12.57 0.94
C TRP A 230 -19.54 12.29 0.00
N ARG A 231 -19.52 11.11 -0.67
CA ARG A 231 -20.51 10.77 -1.69
C ARG A 231 -21.52 9.74 -1.21
N THR A 232 -22.72 9.87 -1.76
CA THR A 232 -23.79 8.88 -1.62
C THR A 232 -23.94 8.00 -2.87
N ASP A 233 -23.40 8.48 -4.00
CA ASP A 233 -23.52 7.86 -5.31
C ASP A 233 -22.14 7.60 -5.93
N SER A 234 -22.09 6.66 -6.87
CA SER A 234 -20.87 6.34 -7.61
C SER A 234 -20.39 7.53 -8.44
N ILE A 235 -19.08 7.66 -8.60
CA ILE A 235 -18.47 8.67 -9.44
C ILE A 235 -18.68 8.33 -10.92
N HIS A 236 -19.11 9.30 -11.72
CA HIS A 236 -19.03 9.24 -13.18
C HIS A 236 -17.60 9.66 -13.59
N ILE A 237 -16.73 8.68 -13.84
CA ILE A 237 -15.27 8.90 -14.00
C ILE A 237 -14.91 9.97 -15.02
N PRO A 238 -15.46 10.00 -16.26
CA PRO A 238 -15.11 11.02 -17.25
C PRO A 238 -15.37 12.45 -16.77
N GLN A 239 -16.51 12.71 -16.14
CA GLN A 239 -16.84 14.02 -15.61
C GLN A 239 -15.99 14.40 -14.39
N TRP A 240 -15.70 13.42 -13.54
CA TRP A 240 -14.84 13.63 -12.38
C TRP A 240 -13.42 14.01 -12.81
N LEU A 241 -12.90 13.36 -13.85
CA LEU A 241 -11.58 13.67 -14.42
C LEU A 241 -11.51 15.06 -15.05
N ASP A 242 -12.58 15.54 -15.70
CA ASP A 242 -12.63 16.90 -16.22
C ASP A 242 -12.51 17.92 -15.06
N ASN A 243 -13.20 17.68 -13.93
CA ASN A 243 -13.07 18.50 -12.74
C ASN A 243 -11.67 18.36 -12.09
N TYR A 244 -11.13 17.13 -12.00
CA TYR A 244 -9.80 16.88 -11.47
C TYR A 244 -8.73 17.66 -12.21
N THR A 245 -8.71 17.61 -13.54
CA THR A 245 -7.74 18.36 -14.35
C THR A 245 -7.88 19.87 -14.17
N TYR A 246 -9.11 20.37 -14.08
CA TYR A 246 -9.38 21.78 -13.83
C TYR A 246 -8.79 22.26 -12.49
N TYR A 247 -9.09 21.55 -11.40
CA TYR A 247 -8.58 21.92 -10.07
C TYR A 247 -7.06 21.72 -9.95
N ARG A 248 -6.54 20.67 -10.56
CA ARG A 248 -5.13 20.32 -10.47
C ARG A 248 -4.23 21.25 -11.26
N TYR A 249 -4.67 21.71 -12.44
CA TYR A 249 -3.88 22.55 -13.34
C TYR A 249 -4.31 24.02 -13.35
N GLY A 250 -5.43 24.34 -12.71
CA GLY A 250 -5.94 25.70 -12.54
C GLY A 250 -6.76 26.25 -13.70
N THR A 251 -6.92 25.52 -14.79
CA THR A 251 -7.75 25.92 -15.94
C THR A 251 -8.14 24.72 -16.80
N GLU A 252 -9.24 24.82 -17.53
CA GLU A 252 -9.68 23.78 -18.47
C GLU A 252 -8.72 23.63 -19.66
N ASP A 253 -8.46 22.38 -20.03
CA ASP A 253 -7.71 22.04 -21.24
C ASP A 253 -8.21 20.72 -21.83
N ASN A 254 -8.66 20.78 -23.07
CA ASN A 254 -9.27 19.65 -23.76
C ASN A 254 -8.29 18.49 -24.00
N ASN A 255 -6.98 18.78 -24.21
CA ASN A 255 -5.98 17.75 -24.38
C ASN A 255 -5.72 17.04 -23.04
N CYS A 256 -5.59 17.79 -21.93
CA CYS A 256 -5.43 17.21 -20.60
C CYS A 256 -6.63 16.35 -20.23
N ASN A 257 -7.87 16.81 -20.47
CA ASN A 257 -9.07 16.03 -20.22
C ASN A 257 -9.10 14.72 -21.02
N LYS A 258 -8.75 14.76 -22.30
CA LYS A 258 -8.64 13.57 -23.14
C LYS A 258 -7.54 12.63 -22.68
N ALA A 259 -6.38 13.16 -22.27
CA ALA A 259 -5.27 12.38 -21.77
C ALA A 259 -5.65 11.58 -20.52
N TRP A 260 -6.25 12.22 -19.54
CA TRP A 260 -6.69 11.58 -18.31
C TRP A 260 -7.78 10.52 -18.53
N LYS A 261 -8.71 10.76 -19.47
CA LYS A 261 -9.70 9.74 -19.87
C LYS A 261 -9.02 8.51 -20.49
N LEU A 262 -8.01 8.67 -21.35
CA LEU A 262 -7.23 7.57 -21.87
C LEU A 262 -6.46 6.81 -20.78
N LEU A 263 -5.85 7.53 -19.84
CA LEU A 263 -5.14 6.92 -18.71
C LEU A 263 -6.11 6.14 -17.80
N SER A 264 -7.31 6.66 -17.55
CA SER A 264 -8.32 5.99 -16.73
C SER A 264 -8.87 4.70 -17.36
N GLU A 265 -8.84 4.60 -18.69
CA GLU A 265 -9.29 3.41 -19.44
C GLU A 265 -8.15 2.39 -19.67
N THR A 266 -6.94 2.72 -19.24
CA THR A 266 -5.75 1.90 -19.50
C THR A 266 -5.00 1.59 -18.21
N ILE A 267 -3.99 2.38 -17.89
CA ILE A 267 -3.07 2.12 -16.77
C ILE A 267 -3.74 2.25 -15.40
N TYR A 268 -4.81 3.05 -15.31
CA TYR A 268 -5.60 3.19 -14.09
C TYR A 268 -6.85 2.29 -14.05
N GLU A 269 -6.96 1.30 -14.95
CA GLU A 269 -8.02 0.27 -14.92
C GLU A 269 -7.40 -1.13 -14.96
N CYS A 270 -6.64 -1.45 -13.91
CA CYS A 270 -6.01 -2.75 -13.77
C CYS A 270 -7.04 -3.84 -13.47
N HIS A 271 -7.02 -4.92 -14.24
CA HIS A 271 -7.91 -6.07 -14.06
C HIS A 271 -7.25 -7.23 -13.32
N ASN A 272 -5.93 -7.17 -13.09
CA ASN A 272 -5.26 -8.21 -12.32
C ASN A 272 -5.38 -7.97 -10.81
N GLU A 273 -5.20 -9.03 -10.01
CA GLU A 273 -5.42 -9.01 -8.57
C GLU A 273 -4.15 -8.61 -7.78
N LEU A 274 -3.06 -8.22 -8.43
CA LEU A 274 -1.79 -8.02 -7.75
C LEU A 274 -1.57 -6.59 -7.21
N GLY A 275 -2.55 -5.69 -7.41
CA GLY A 275 -2.58 -4.38 -6.75
C GLY A 275 -1.38 -3.48 -6.98
N GLY A 276 -0.68 -3.62 -8.09
CA GLY A 276 0.53 -2.85 -8.33
C GLY A 276 0.86 -2.64 -9.80
N PRO A 277 1.68 -1.63 -10.11
CA PRO A 277 2.06 -1.29 -11.47
C PRO A 277 2.84 -2.42 -12.16
N VAL A 278 2.82 -2.39 -13.49
CA VAL A 278 3.78 -3.16 -14.30
C VAL A 278 5.18 -2.67 -13.98
N GLU A 279 6.07 -3.59 -13.63
CA GLU A 279 7.42 -3.24 -13.24
C GLU A 279 8.30 -2.85 -14.43
N SER A 280 9.11 -1.83 -14.23
CA SER A 280 10.07 -1.39 -15.23
C SER A 280 11.26 -2.33 -15.35
N TYR A 281 11.55 -2.80 -16.56
CA TYR A 281 12.72 -3.63 -16.86
C TYR A 281 14.05 -2.89 -16.68
N ILE A 282 14.04 -1.57 -16.59
CA ILE A 282 15.22 -0.76 -16.23
C ILE A 282 15.71 -1.10 -14.83
N CYS A 283 14.79 -1.43 -13.92
CA CYS A 283 15.11 -1.78 -12.53
C CYS A 283 15.44 -3.27 -12.34
N ALA A 284 15.32 -4.10 -13.38
CA ALA A 284 15.61 -5.52 -13.30
C ALA A 284 17.11 -5.79 -13.28
N ARG A 285 17.52 -6.89 -12.66
CA ARG A 285 18.85 -7.45 -12.90
C ARG A 285 18.94 -7.90 -14.36
N PRO A 286 20.05 -7.60 -15.07
CA PRO A 286 20.20 -8.03 -16.45
C PRO A 286 20.02 -9.54 -16.60
N SER A 287 19.09 -9.93 -17.45
CA SER A 287 18.77 -11.33 -17.77
C SER A 287 18.09 -11.40 -19.15
N ASP A 288 18.23 -12.52 -19.81
CA ASP A 288 17.48 -12.85 -21.03
C ASP A 288 16.07 -13.37 -20.75
N THR A 289 15.75 -13.65 -19.48
CA THR A 289 14.48 -14.21 -19.02
C THR A 289 13.94 -13.47 -17.81
N ILE A 290 13.59 -12.17 -17.97
CA ILE A 290 12.99 -11.40 -16.87
C ILE A 290 11.54 -11.85 -16.70
N GLN A 291 11.25 -12.47 -15.55
CA GLN A 291 9.88 -12.82 -15.13
C GLN A 291 9.34 -11.82 -14.11
N HIS A 292 10.19 -11.35 -13.21
CA HIS A 292 9.88 -10.39 -12.17
C HIS A 292 11.05 -9.45 -11.96
N VAL A 293 10.75 -8.21 -11.61
CA VAL A 293 11.76 -7.23 -11.20
C VAL A 293 11.92 -7.26 -9.68
N SER A 294 10.83 -7.50 -8.96
CA SER A 294 10.80 -7.70 -7.51
C SER A 294 9.99 -8.95 -7.13
N THR A 295 10.04 -9.35 -5.88
CA THR A 295 9.33 -10.53 -5.35
C THR A 295 7.82 -10.50 -5.62
N TRP A 296 7.21 -9.32 -5.61
CA TRP A 296 5.77 -9.12 -5.76
C TRP A 296 5.42 -8.33 -7.04
N GLY A 297 6.36 -8.30 -7.98
CA GLY A 297 6.21 -7.55 -9.21
C GLY A 297 5.30 -8.21 -10.23
N ASN A 298 4.73 -7.38 -11.08
CA ASN A 298 3.99 -7.82 -12.25
C ASN A 298 4.73 -7.39 -13.51
N ALA A 299 5.30 -8.36 -14.22
CA ALA A 299 5.95 -8.12 -15.50
C ALA A 299 4.98 -8.17 -16.70
N VAL A 300 3.73 -8.61 -16.45
CA VAL A 300 2.71 -8.72 -17.52
C VAL A 300 2.01 -7.38 -17.70
N MET A 301 2.12 -6.84 -18.92
CA MET A 301 1.40 -5.62 -19.29
C MET A 301 -0.08 -5.94 -19.50
N PHE A 302 -0.95 -5.24 -18.77
CA PHE A 302 -2.41 -5.44 -18.82
C PHE A 302 -3.13 -4.38 -19.66
N TYR A 303 -2.40 -3.41 -20.20
CA TYR A 303 -2.93 -2.32 -21.02
C TYR A 303 -2.16 -2.19 -22.32
N ASP A 304 -2.74 -1.46 -23.28
CA ASP A 304 -2.08 -1.08 -24.53
C ASP A 304 -1.14 0.14 -24.28
N PRO A 305 0.19 -0.04 -24.34
CA PRO A 305 1.14 1.04 -24.10
C PRO A 305 1.01 2.18 -25.12
N MET A 306 0.53 1.91 -26.34
CA MET A 306 0.34 2.97 -27.33
C MET A 306 -0.78 3.94 -26.98
N LYS A 307 -1.76 3.52 -26.19
CA LYS A 307 -2.76 4.43 -25.63
C LYS A 307 -2.16 5.34 -24.55
N VAL A 308 -1.21 4.83 -23.76
CA VAL A 308 -0.46 5.65 -22.79
C VAL A 308 0.43 6.66 -23.50
N VAL A 309 1.10 6.26 -24.58
CA VAL A 309 1.86 7.18 -25.47
C VAL A 309 0.96 8.28 -26.02
N LYS A 310 -0.25 7.92 -26.46
CA LYS A 310 -1.23 8.93 -26.94
C LYS A 310 -1.67 9.90 -25.84
N ALA A 311 -1.87 9.41 -24.63
CA ALA A 311 -2.19 10.26 -23.49
C ALA A 311 -1.02 11.20 -23.15
N TRP A 312 0.21 10.70 -23.18
CA TRP A 312 1.41 11.48 -23.01
C TRP A 312 1.54 12.58 -24.09
N ASP A 313 1.31 12.26 -25.35
CA ASP A 313 1.37 13.25 -26.45
C ASP A 313 0.36 14.37 -26.26
N LEU A 314 -0.86 14.06 -25.84
CA LEU A 314 -1.89 15.07 -25.52
C LEU A 314 -1.45 15.97 -24.35
N LEU A 315 -0.90 15.42 -23.28
CA LEU A 315 -0.32 16.23 -22.20
C LEU A 315 0.83 17.09 -22.74
N TYR A 316 1.76 16.52 -23.48
CA TYR A 316 2.91 17.24 -24.02
C TYR A 316 2.53 18.41 -24.92
N GLN A 317 1.45 18.30 -25.70
CA GLN A 317 0.94 19.39 -26.53
C GLN A 317 0.52 20.61 -25.68
N SER A 318 0.04 20.40 -24.47
CA SER A 318 -0.39 21.49 -23.56
C SER A 318 0.74 22.10 -22.73
N ARG A 319 1.99 21.60 -22.84
CA ARG A 319 3.12 22.00 -21.98
C ARG A 319 3.42 23.50 -21.93
N LYS A 320 3.22 24.23 -23.04
CA LYS A 320 3.45 25.68 -23.07
C LYS A 320 2.42 26.46 -22.27
N ARG A 321 1.19 25.93 -22.17
CA ARG A 321 0.10 26.53 -21.42
C ARG A 321 0.31 26.39 -19.91
N PHE A 322 0.90 25.27 -19.48
CA PHE A 322 1.04 24.88 -18.08
C PHE A 322 2.48 24.92 -17.55
N ASN A 323 3.39 25.62 -18.22
CA ASN A 323 4.78 25.72 -17.83
C ASN A 323 5.05 26.39 -16.46
N HIS A 324 4.02 26.83 -15.76
CA HIS A 324 4.06 27.37 -14.40
C HIS A 324 3.21 26.57 -13.40
N SER A 325 2.62 25.45 -13.84
CA SER A 325 1.84 24.56 -12.98
C SER A 325 2.71 23.41 -12.48
N ASP A 326 3.12 23.48 -11.23
CA ASP A 326 3.97 22.45 -10.58
C ASP A 326 3.33 21.05 -10.64
N THR A 327 2.02 20.97 -10.45
CA THR A 327 1.26 19.72 -10.52
C THR A 327 1.20 19.14 -11.94
N TYR A 328 1.08 20.00 -12.95
CA TYR A 328 1.12 19.56 -14.34
C TYR A 328 2.53 19.04 -14.72
N GLU A 329 3.57 19.76 -14.33
CA GLU A 329 4.94 19.32 -14.59
C GLU A 329 5.26 17.99 -13.91
N TYR A 330 4.75 17.78 -12.68
CA TYR A 330 4.84 16.49 -12.00
C TYR A 330 4.17 15.39 -12.83
N ASP A 331 2.92 15.57 -13.21
CA ASP A 331 2.15 14.56 -13.94
C ASP A 331 2.77 14.26 -15.33
N LEU A 332 3.21 15.28 -16.04
CA LEU A 332 3.89 15.11 -17.33
C LEU A 332 5.20 14.31 -17.15
N THR A 333 5.97 14.59 -16.12
CA THR A 333 7.20 13.84 -15.80
C THR A 333 6.89 12.38 -15.48
N ASP A 334 5.88 12.12 -14.65
CA ASP A 334 5.51 10.78 -14.22
C ASP A 334 4.94 9.93 -15.37
N VAL A 335 4.09 10.52 -16.21
CA VAL A 335 3.59 9.84 -17.42
C VAL A 335 4.72 9.61 -18.43
N THR A 336 5.67 10.55 -18.57
CA THR A 336 6.84 10.35 -19.45
C THR A 336 7.71 9.20 -18.96
N ARG A 337 7.99 9.13 -17.65
CA ARG A 337 8.69 8.02 -17.01
C ARG A 337 8.01 6.67 -17.33
N GLN A 338 6.68 6.61 -17.24
CA GLN A 338 5.94 5.38 -17.55
C GLN A 338 6.09 4.98 -19.02
N VAL A 339 5.99 5.93 -19.94
CA VAL A 339 6.19 5.67 -21.38
C VAL A 339 7.60 5.15 -21.66
N LEU A 340 8.62 5.72 -21.04
CA LEU A 340 9.99 5.25 -21.18
C LEU A 340 10.18 3.84 -20.61
N SER A 341 9.57 3.57 -19.45
CA SER A 341 9.58 2.24 -18.82
C SER A 341 8.91 1.17 -19.71
N ASP A 342 7.78 1.49 -20.32
CA ASP A 342 7.08 0.59 -21.24
C ASP A 342 7.92 0.34 -22.52
N TYR A 343 8.54 1.38 -23.04
CA TYR A 343 9.42 1.26 -24.20
C TYR A 343 10.69 0.46 -23.88
N ALA A 344 11.24 0.59 -22.69
CA ALA A 344 12.38 -0.21 -22.26
C ALA A 344 12.06 -1.71 -22.26
N LYS A 345 10.86 -2.11 -21.86
CA LYS A 345 10.38 -3.50 -21.95
C LYS A 345 10.40 -3.99 -23.39
N TYR A 346 9.83 -3.23 -24.31
CA TYR A 346 9.85 -3.56 -25.75
C TYR A 346 11.29 -3.72 -26.27
N LEU A 347 12.20 -2.79 -25.96
CA LEU A 347 13.59 -2.86 -26.38
C LEU A 347 14.30 -4.09 -25.82
N HIS A 348 14.08 -4.43 -24.56
CA HIS A 348 14.62 -5.63 -23.93
C HIS A 348 14.16 -6.91 -24.66
N GLU A 349 12.87 -7.03 -24.93
CA GLU A 349 12.32 -8.18 -25.67
C GLU A 349 12.96 -8.33 -27.08
N ARG A 350 13.17 -7.20 -27.78
CA ARG A 350 13.85 -7.18 -29.09
C ARG A 350 15.33 -7.53 -28.99
N MET A 351 16.01 -7.06 -27.97
CA MET A 351 17.41 -7.39 -27.68
C MET A 351 17.56 -8.90 -27.43
N VAL A 352 16.70 -9.49 -26.59
CA VAL A 352 16.73 -10.92 -26.30
C VAL A 352 16.46 -11.76 -27.55
N LEU A 353 15.47 -11.39 -28.37
CA LEU A 353 15.19 -12.06 -29.63
C LEU A 353 16.37 -12.01 -30.60
N ALA A 354 17.06 -10.88 -30.72
CA ALA A 354 18.25 -10.74 -31.52
C ALA A 354 19.40 -11.62 -31.01
N PHE A 355 19.61 -11.66 -29.69
CA PHE A 355 20.58 -12.54 -29.05
C PHE A 355 20.32 -14.03 -29.35
N GLN A 356 19.09 -14.49 -29.18
CA GLN A 356 18.68 -15.87 -29.48
C GLN A 356 18.90 -16.25 -30.95
N LYS A 357 18.67 -15.29 -31.84
CA LYS A 357 18.89 -15.48 -33.30
C LYS A 357 20.36 -15.28 -33.71
N LYS A 358 21.26 -14.96 -32.77
CA LYS A 358 22.65 -14.63 -33.03
C LYS A 358 22.84 -13.45 -34.00
N ASP A 359 21.85 -12.55 -34.06
CA ASP A 359 21.87 -11.33 -34.86
C ASP A 359 22.60 -10.23 -34.07
N LYS A 360 23.90 -10.17 -34.25
CA LYS A 360 24.77 -9.25 -33.52
C LYS A 360 24.44 -7.78 -33.81
N GLU A 361 24.09 -7.45 -35.03
CA GLU A 361 23.82 -6.07 -35.44
C GLU A 361 22.58 -5.54 -34.71
N ARG A 362 21.45 -6.27 -34.76
CA ARG A 362 20.23 -5.89 -34.05
C ARG A 362 20.38 -5.95 -32.55
N PHE A 363 21.17 -6.91 -32.03
CA PHE A 363 21.47 -6.93 -30.60
C PHE A 363 22.17 -5.64 -30.15
N MET A 364 23.21 -5.20 -30.89
CA MET A 364 23.94 -3.96 -30.57
C MET A 364 23.03 -2.73 -30.71
N GLU A 365 22.17 -2.69 -31.71
CA GLU A 365 21.20 -1.61 -31.90
C GLU A 365 20.24 -1.50 -30.69
N TYR A 366 19.55 -2.60 -30.35
CA TYR A 366 18.54 -2.58 -29.28
C TYR A 366 19.15 -2.40 -27.91
N SER A 367 20.29 -3.00 -27.60
CA SER A 367 21.01 -2.79 -26.34
C SER A 367 21.49 -1.35 -26.18
N GLY A 368 21.99 -0.73 -27.27
CA GLY A 368 22.35 0.69 -27.26
C GLY A 368 21.16 1.60 -26.98
N LYS A 369 20.00 1.34 -27.62
CA LYS A 369 18.74 2.07 -27.35
C LYS A 369 18.30 1.89 -25.90
N PHE A 370 18.34 0.67 -25.36
CA PHE A 370 17.96 0.37 -23.99
C PHE A 370 18.83 1.13 -22.97
N LEU A 371 20.16 1.15 -23.17
CA LEU A 371 21.09 1.92 -22.34
C LEU A 371 20.85 3.44 -22.44
N ASN A 372 20.41 3.93 -23.58
CA ASN A 372 20.04 5.34 -23.72
C ASN A 372 18.76 5.68 -22.95
N ILE A 373 17.76 4.80 -22.95
CA ILE A 373 16.55 5.01 -22.16
C ILE A 373 16.86 5.13 -20.66
N ILE A 374 17.79 4.32 -20.13
CA ILE A 374 18.23 4.46 -18.73
C ILE A 374 18.77 5.87 -18.44
N LYS A 375 19.61 6.41 -19.38
CA LYS A 375 20.16 7.76 -19.24
C LYS A 375 19.11 8.85 -19.39
N ASP A 376 18.16 8.66 -20.28
CA ASP A 376 17.07 9.62 -20.52
C ASP A 376 16.11 9.65 -19.34
N GLU A 377 15.82 8.50 -18.73
CA GLU A 377 14.98 8.42 -17.53
C GLU A 377 15.69 9.05 -16.32
N ASP A 378 16.98 8.78 -16.10
CA ASP A 378 17.78 9.43 -15.06
C ASP A 378 17.78 10.96 -15.22
N ARG A 379 17.97 11.45 -16.45
CA ARG A 379 17.92 12.88 -16.77
C ARG A 379 16.53 13.48 -16.54
N LEU A 380 15.46 12.78 -16.93
CA LEU A 380 14.07 13.20 -16.71
C LEU A 380 13.78 13.31 -15.22
N LEU A 381 14.05 12.25 -14.46
CA LEU A 381 13.73 12.17 -13.03
C LEU A 381 14.56 13.17 -12.20
N SER A 382 15.78 13.51 -12.65
CA SER A 382 16.60 14.54 -11.99
C SER A 382 16.02 15.95 -12.08
N THR A 383 15.03 16.19 -12.94
CA THR A 383 14.34 17.49 -13.04
C THR A 383 13.40 17.77 -11.88
N ARG A 384 13.02 16.76 -11.11
CA ARG A 384 12.03 16.85 -10.04
C ARG A 384 12.54 16.24 -8.73
N LYS A 385 12.46 17.00 -7.65
CA LYS A 385 12.89 16.55 -6.30
C LYS A 385 12.14 15.32 -5.79
N GLU A 386 10.89 15.14 -6.20
CA GLU A 386 10.03 14.03 -5.81
C GLU A 386 10.59 12.67 -6.27
N PHE A 387 11.34 12.66 -7.38
CA PHE A 387 11.93 11.45 -7.96
C PHE A 387 13.41 11.27 -7.63
N MET A 388 14.04 12.19 -6.88
CA MET A 388 15.46 12.13 -6.59
C MET A 388 15.76 11.19 -5.42
N LEU A 389 16.54 10.14 -5.68
CA LEU A 389 17.04 9.22 -4.65
C LEU A 389 17.79 9.96 -3.52
N GLY A 390 18.54 11.02 -3.84
CA GLY A 390 19.26 11.82 -2.86
C GLY A 390 18.36 12.42 -1.78
N THR A 391 17.18 12.89 -2.15
CA THR A 391 16.18 13.39 -1.19
C THR A 391 15.74 12.30 -0.23
N TRP A 392 15.42 11.11 -0.73
CA TRP A 392 15.04 9.95 0.05
C TRP A 392 16.14 9.49 1.03
N LEU A 393 17.38 9.42 0.55
CA LEU A 393 18.53 9.03 1.38
C LEU A 393 18.83 10.07 2.47
N ALA A 394 18.69 11.37 2.17
CA ALA A 394 18.87 12.43 3.15
C ALA A 394 17.81 12.39 4.25
N GLU A 395 16.55 12.08 3.93
CA GLU A 395 15.51 11.91 4.92
C GLU A 395 15.76 10.67 5.81
N ALA A 396 16.23 9.58 5.23
CA ALA A 396 16.64 8.38 5.98
C ALA A 396 17.79 8.67 6.95
N GLU A 397 18.82 9.39 6.50
CA GLU A 397 19.94 9.81 7.36
C GLU A 397 19.47 10.70 8.52
N LYS A 398 18.57 11.64 8.24
CA LYS A 398 18.03 12.58 9.22
C LYS A 398 17.19 11.91 10.31
N ALA A 399 16.62 10.73 10.02
CA ALA A 399 15.86 9.94 10.99
C ALA A 399 16.75 9.27 12.05
N GLY A 400 18.06 9.08 11.79
CA GLY A 400 19.00 8.48 12.75
C GLY A 400 19.49 9.47 13.80
N GLY A 401 19.47 9.06 15.08
CA GLY A 401 19.99 9.85 16.22
C GLY A 401 21.51 9.68 16.41
N THR A 402 22.07 8.54 16.04
CA THR A 402 23.49 8.22 16.15
C THR A 402 24.17 8.04 14.79
N PRO A 403 25.50 8.15 14.66
CA PRO A 403 26.20 7.87 13.40
C PRO A 403 25.96 6.44 12.88
N GLU A 404 25.77 5.47 13.74
CA GLU A 404 25.50 4.08 13.39
C GLU A 404 24.08 3.92 12.83
N GLU A 405 23.08 4.50 13.50
CA GLU A 405 21.70 4.53 13.02
C GLU A 405 21.59 5.23 11.69
N LYS A 406 22.25 6.37 11.49
CA LYS A 406 22.28 7.08 10.21
C LYS A 406 22.79 6.19 9.09
N ARG A 407 23.95 5.53 9.28
CA ARG A 407 24.48 4.59 8.29
C ARG A 407 23.51 3.44 8.02
N ARG A 408 22.92 2.85 9.06
CA ARG A 408 21.97 1.75 8.94
C ARG A 408 20.72 2.19 8.15
N PHE A 409 20.15 3.34 8.47
CA PHE A 409 18.95 3.84 7.78
C PHE A 409 19.22 4.17 6.32
N VAL A 410 20.37 4.81 6.00
CA VAL A 410 20.78 5.05 4.62
C VAL A 410 21.02 3.73 3.87
N THR A 411 21.61 2.71 4.51
CA THR A 411 21.80 1.40 3.90
C THR A 411 20.47 0.71 3.60
N ASN A 412 19.50 0.81 4.51
CA ASN A 412 18.17 0.22 4.33
C ASN A 412 17.33 0.99 3.30
N ALA A 413 17.61 2.28 3.08
CA ALA A 413 16.89 3.12 2.13
C ALA A 413 17.40 3.01 0.68
N LYS A 414 18.58 2.41 0.46
CA LYS A 414 19.14 2.11 -0.86
C LYS A 414 18.53 0.84 -1.47
#